data_5d4d2cca4d57cf1f5a872fcc5b6c187f
#
_entry.id   5d4d2cca4d57cf1f5a872fcc5b6c187f
#
_cell.length_a   1.000
_cell.length_b   1.000
_cell.length_c   1.000
_cell.angle_alpha   90.00
_cell.angle_beta   90.00
_cell.angle_gamma   90.00
#
_symmetry.space_group_name_H-M   'P 1'
#
loop_
_entity.id
_entity.type
_entity.pdbx_description
1 polymer ?
#
loop_
_entity_poly.entity_id
_entity_poly.type
_entity_poly.pdbx_seq_one_letter_code
_entity_poly.pdbx_strand_id
1 'polypeptide(L)'
;DYQAIMDEFGTMEDFDELLKEIHQRGMKLVMDLVVNHTSDQHKWFLESRKSKDNKYRDYYIWKDPVDGHEPTNWGSYFSGSAWQFDETTGQYYLHQFVPEQPDLNWDNPVVRKEVFDMMTWWCEKGIDGFRMDVISLISKPEEYKDGPVKEGEKYSFCGAFTANGPHEHEYLQE
;
A
#
# COMPACT_ATOMS: atom_id res chain seq x y z
N ASP A 1 9.50 -4.73 -6.02
CA ASP A 1 10.45 -4.95 -4.93
C ASP A 1 10.92 -3.59 -4.42
N TYR A 2 10.77 -3.32 -3.11
CA TYR A 2 11.15 -2.02 -2.50
C TYR A 2 12.65 -1.90 -2.18
N GLN A 3 13.42 -2.95 -2.36
CA GLN A 3 14.86 -2.99 -2.07
C GLN A 3 15.68 -3.35 -3.31
N ALA A 4 15.21 -2.93 -4.48
CA ALA A 4 15.87 -3.13 -5.76
C ALA A 4 15.76 -1.88 -6.63
N ILE A 5 16.65 -1.75 -7.58
CA ILE A 5 16.58 -0.76 -8.66
C ILE A 5 15.93 -1.42 -9.87
N MET A 6 15.07 -0.69 -10.54
CA MET A 6 14.43 -1.14 -11.78
C MET A 6 15.50 -1.21 -12.90
N ASP A 7 15.58 -2.32 -13.61
CA ASP A 7 16.65 -2.61 -14.57
C ASP A 7 16.82 -1.52 -15.64
N GLU A 8 15.73 -0.84 -16.01
CA GLU A 8 15.78 0.28 -16.96
C GLU A 8 16.51 1.51 -16.44
N PHE A 9 16.64 1.65 -15.11
CA PHE A 9 17.35 2.78 -14.47
C PHE A 9 18.76 2.43 -14.03
N GLY A 10 19.15 1.16 -14.09
CA GLY A 10 20.47 0.69 -13.72
C GLY A 10 20.48 -0.35 -12.61
N THR A 11 21.59 -0.46 -11.94
CA THR A 11 21.87 -1.44 -10.89
C THR A 11 21.91 -0.78 -9.52
N MET A 12 22.06 -1.58 -8.47
CA MET A 12 22.29 -1.07 -7.12
C MET A 12 23.64 -0.37 -7.00
N GLU A 13 24.65 -0.83 -7.75
CA GLU A 13 25.96 -0.19 -7.83
C GLU A 13 25.86 1.21 -8.46
N ASP A 14 25.06 1.38 -9.51
CA ASP A 14 24.79 2.69 -10.12
C ASP A 14 24.10 3.64 -9.13
N PHE A 15 23.17 3.11 -8.33
CA PHE A 15 22.55 3.87 -7.26
C PHE A 15 23.55 4.30 -6.18
N ASP A 16 24.44 3.40 -5.76
CA ASP A 16 25.47 3.70 -4.75
C ASP A 16 26.45 4.77 -5.26
N GLU A 17 26.81 4.74 -6.55
CA GLU A 17 27.62 5.79 -7.19
C GLU A 17 26.85 7.11 -7.23
N LEU A 18 25.58 7.11 -7.65
CA LEU A 18 24.73 8.30 -7.67
C LEU A 18 24.63 8.95 -6.28
N LEU A 19 24.38 8.16 -5.25
CA LEU A 19 24.26 8.65 -3.87
C LEU A 19 25.57 9.31 -3.40
N LYS A 20 26.70 8.67 -3.69
CA LYS A 20 28.03 9.23 -3.40
C LYS A 20 28.25 10.56 -4.11
N GLU A 21 27.92 10.65 -5.40
CA GLU A 21 28.07 11.87 -6.20
C GLU A 21 27.16 13.01 -5.72
N ILE A 22 25.94 12.69 -5.29
CA ILE A 22 24.99 13.62 -4.66
C ILE A 22 25.63 14.23 -3.41
N HIS A 23 26.14 13.40 -2.50
CA HIS A 23 26.73 13.83 -1.24
C HIS A 23 28.03 14.64 -1.44
N GLN A 24 28.88 14.27 -2.40
CA GLN A 24 30.08 15.03 -2.73
C GLN A 24 29.78 16.47 -3.19
N ARG A 25 28.60 16.68 -3.75
CA ARG A 25 28.11 18.03 -4.16
C ARG A 25 27.35 18.77 -3.07
N GLY A 26 27.30 18.20 -1.85
CA GLY A 26 26.58 18.79 -0.72
C GLY A 26 25.04 18.72 -0.85
N MET A 27 24.54 17.89 -1.76
CA MET A 27 23.11 17.65 -1.93
C MET A 27 22.64 16.50 -1.05
N LYS A 28 21.32 16.40 -0.90
CA LYS A 28 20.62 15.36 -0.13
C LYS A 28 19.73 14.53 -1.05
N LEU A 29 19.65 13.22 -0.77
CA LEU A 29 18.76 12.31 -1.47
C LEU A 29 17.56 11.96 -0.57
N VAL A 30 16.36 12.35 -1.01
CA VAL A 30 15.09 11.97 -0.39
C VAL A 30 14.36 11.05 -1.35
N MET A 31 14.01 9.85 -0.89
CA MET A 31 13.33 8.84 -1.69
C MET A 31 11.83 8.86 -1.45
N ASP A 32 11.05 8.49 -2.45
CA ASP A 32 9.62 8.30 -2.29
C ASP A 32 9.30 7.01 -1.54
N LEU A 33 8.52 7.10 -0.48
CA LEU A 33 8.07 5.99 0.35
C LEU A 33 6.61 5.70 0.05
N VAL A 34 6.35 4.71 -0.80
CA VAL A 34 5.01 4.29 -1.19
C VAL A 34 4.65 3.02 -0.44
N VAL A 35 4.02 3.16 0.72
CA VAL A 35 3.76 2.04 1.65
C VAL A 35 2.28 1.85 2.01
N ASN A 36 1.37 2.59 1.37
CA ASN A 36 -0.05 2.30 1.47
C ASN A 36 -0.44 1.02 0.73
N HIS A 37 0.24 0.70 -0.35
CA HIS A 37 -0.03 -0.44 -1.23
C HIS A 37 1.26 -1.01 -1.81
N THR A 38 1.18 -2.17 -2.42
CA THR A 38 2.25 -2.73 -3.27
C THR A 38 1.76 -2.88 -4.70
N SER A 39 2.65 -3.27 -5.61
CA SER A 39 2.21 -3.88 -6.88
C SER A 39 1.53 -5.21 -6.60
N ASP A 40 0.56 -5.59 -7.44
CA ASP A 40 -0.04 -6.93 -7.45
C ASP A 40 0.97 -8.02 -7.89
N GLN A 41 2.11 -7.62 -8.47
CA GLN A 41 3.25 -8.51 -8.78
C GLN A 41 4.23 -8.66 -7.61
N HIS A 42 4.02 -7.96 -6.50
CA HIS A 42 4.87 -8.12 -5.32
C HIS A 42 4.73 -9.53 -4.75
N LYS A 43 5.85 -10.12 -4.33
CA LYS A 43 5.89 -11.50 -3.77
C LYS A 43 4.88 -11.73 -2.65
N TRP A 44 4.64 -10.73 -1.81
CA TRP A 44 3.66 -10.84 -0.73
C TRP A 44 2.24 -10.99 -1.26
N PHE A 45 1.87 -10.22 -2.30
CA PHE A 45 0.53 -10.30 -2.87
C PHE A 45 0.33 -11.61 -3.63
N LEU A 46 1.31 -12.00 -4.45
CA LEU A 46 1.27 -13.28 -5.17
C LEU A 46 1.11 -14.49 -4.23
N GLU A 47 1.75 -14.44 -3.05
CA GLU A 47 1.56 -15.47 -2.02
C GLU A 47 0.20 -15.31 -1.31
N SER A 48 -0.18 -14.10 -0.92
CA SER A 48 -1.43 -13.78 -0.23
C SER A 48 -2.67 -14.31 -0.94
N ARG A 49 -2.71 -14.24 -2.27
CA ARG A 49 -3.84 -14.66 -3.08
C ARG A 49 -3.92 -16.17 -3.35
N LYS A 50 -2.91 -16.98 -2.95
CA LYS A 50 -2.91 -18.42 -3.18
C LYS A 50 -3.92 -19.17 -2.32
N SER A 51 -4.09 -18.77 -1.06
CA SER A 51 -5.08 -19.34 -0.15
C SER A 51 -5.39 -18.40 1.01
N LYS A 52 -6.54 -18.62 1.65
CA LYS A 52 -6.96 -17.89 2.86
C LYS A 52 -6.06 -18.15 4.07
N ASP A 53 -5.35 -19.26 4.10
CA ASP A 53 -4.46 -19.68 5.20
C ASP A 53 -2.98 -19.36 4.93
N ASN A 54 -2.67 -18.65 3.83
CA ASN A 54 -1.31 -18.25 3.50
C ASN A 54 -0.79 -17.27 4.54
N LYS A 55 0.49 -17.40 4.94
CA LYS A 55 1.13 -16.52 5.94
C LYS A 55 1.13 -15.03 5.55
N TYR A 56 1.02 -14.72 4.26
CA TYR A 56 0.93 -13.36 3.74
C TYR A 56 -0.51 -12.87 3.56
N ARG A 57 -1.52 -13.70 3.92
CA ARG A 57 -2.93 -13.33 3.70
C ARG A 57 -3.25 -11.99 4.33
N ASP A 58 -2.93 -11.83 5.59
CA ASP A 58 -3.22 -10.64 6.38
C ASP A 58 -2.25 -9.47 6.14
N TYR A 59 -1.35 -9.58 5.15
CA TYR A 59 -0.57 -8.45 4.68
C TYR A 59 -1.41 -7.46 3.87
N TYR A 60 -2.54 -7.92 3.34
CA TYR A 60 -3.49 -7.14 2.54
C TYR A 60 -4.88 -7.21 3.16
N ILE A 61 -5.74 -6.30 2.73
CA ILE A 61 -7.11 -6.20 3.25
C ILE A 61 -8.03 -7.03 2.37
N TRP A 62 -8.43 -8.20 2.88
CA TRP A 62 -9.33 -9.12 2.22
C TRP A 62 -10.67 -9.18 2.96
N LYS A 63 -11.78 -9.20 2.21
CA LYS A 63 -13.14 -9.31 2.75
C LYS A 63 -13.96 -10.32 1.94
N ASP A 64 -14.86 -11.01 2.62
CA ASP A 64 -15.84 -11.84 1.95
C ASP A 64 -16.86 -10.98 1.20
N PRO A 65 -17.48 -11.50 0.13
CA PRO A 65 -18.63 -10.87 -0.51
C PRO A 65 -19.76 -10.62 0.49
N VAL A 66 -20.45 -9.50 0.34
CA VAL A 66 -21.69 -9.19 1.07
C VAL A 66 -22.85 -9.32 0.09
N ASP A 67 -23.76 -10.25 0.35
CA ASP A 67 -24.90 -10.56 -0.53
C ASP A 67 -24.52 -10.81 -2.01
N GLY A 68 -23.33 -11.37 -2.22
CA GLY A 68 -22.79 -11.65 -3.56
C GLY A 68 -22.16 -10.45 -4.27
N HIS A 69 -21.99 -9.34 -3.59
CA HIS A 69 -21.41 -8.09 -4.11
C HIS A 69 -20.15 -7.68 -3.35
N GLU A 70 -19.58 -6.54 -3.74
CA GLU A 70 -18.46 -5.91 -3.06
C GLU A 70 -18.76 -5.68 -1.57
N PRO A 71 -17.74 -5.75 -0.69
CA PRO A 71 -17.93 -5.57 0.77
C PRO A 71 -18.53 -4.22 1.17
N THR A 72 -18.27 -3.18 0.40
CA THR A 72 -18.86 -1.85 0.52
C THR A 72 -19.02 -1.21 -0.86
N ASN A 73 -19.78 -0.13 -0.92
CA ASN A 73 -19.97 0.65 -2.14
C ASN A 73 -18.83 1.67 -2.39
N TRP A 74 -17.63 1.41 -1.92
CA TRP A 74 -16.52 2.35 -2.06
C TRP A 74 -15.98 2.39 -3.48
N GLY A 75 -15.82 3.61 -4.01
CA GLY A 75 -15.17 3.89 -5.27
C GLY A 75 -13.71 4.27 -5.08
N SER A 76 -12.86 3.82 -6.00
CA SER A 76 -11.42 4.13 -5.98
C SER A 76 -11.13 5.58 -6.36
N TYR A 77 -9.88 6.02 -6.13
CA TYR A 77 -9.41 7.36 -6.53
C TYR A 77 -9.39 7.54 -8.06
N PHE A 78 -9.24 6.45 -8.81
CA PHE A 78 -9.13 6.49 -10.28
C PHE A 78 -10.38 5.98 -11.01
N SER A 79 -11.49 5.89 -10.32
CA SER A 79 -12.79 5.40 -10.80
C SER A 79 -13.02 3.89 -10.62
N GLY A 80 -14.28 3.51 -10.66
CA GLY A 80 -14.70 2.12 -10.43
C GLY A 80 -14.76 1.76 -8.94
N SER A 81 -14.94 0.47 -8.65
CA SER A 81 -14.94 -0.05 -7.30
C SER A 81 -13.54 0.06 -6.67
N ALA A 82 -13.48 0.26 -5.36
CA ALA A 82 -12.25 0.11 -4.58
C ALA A 82 -11.97 -1.36 -4.18
N TRP A 83 -12.81 -2.28 -4.64
CA TRP A 83 -12.73 -3.70 -4.35
C TRP A 83 -12.58 -4.52 -5.63
N GLN A 84 -11.60 -5.40 -5.66
CA GLN A 84 -11.41 -6.35 -6.76
C GLN A 84 -11.65 -7.77 -6.28
N PHE A 85 -12.53 -8.50 -6.99
CA PHE A 85 -12.78 -9.91 -6.70
C PHE A 85 -11.61 -10.79 -7.15
N ASP A 86 -11.20 -11.71 -6.28
CA ASP A 86 -10.22 -12.75 -6.57
C ASP A 86 -10.91 -14.11 -6.64
N GLU A 87 -10.95 -14.70 -7.83
CA GLU A 87 -11.61 -15.99 -8.08
C GLU A 87 -10.91 -17.15 -7.35
N THR A 88 -9.61 -17.03 -7.06
CA THR A 88 -8.82 -18.09 -6.41
C THR A 88 -9.32 -18.37 -5.01
N THR A 89 -9.65 -17.33 -4.27
CA THR A 89 -10.07 -17.43 -2.86
C THR A 89 -11.52 -17.05 -2.62
N GLY A 90 -12.21 -16.51 -3.64
CA GLY A 90 -13.60 -16.08 -3.55
C GLY A 90 -13.80 -14.88 -2.62
N GLN A 91 -12.78 -14.05 -2.44
CA GLN A 91 -12.83 -12.84 -1.64
C GLN A 91 -12.49 -11.61 -2.48
N TYR A 92 -12.80 -10.44 -1.95
CA TYR A 92 -12.38 -9.16 -2.49
C TYR A 92 -11.15 -8.65 -1.75
N TYR A 93 -10.21 -8.00 -2.47
CA TYR A 93 -9.17 -7.19 -1.84
C TYR A 93 -9.42 -5.70 -2.07
N LEU A 94 -8.99 -4.89 -1.10
CA LEU A 94 -9.07 -3.43 -1.19
C LEU A 94 -7.94 -2.89 -2.07
N HIS A 95 -8.29 -1.96 -2.97
CA HIS A 95 -7.35 -1.13 -3.71
C HIS A 95 -7.91 0.29 -3.82
N GLN A 96 -7.35 1.23 -3.12
CA GLN A 96 -7.84 2.60 -3.16
C GLN A 96 -7.54 3.30 -4.49
N PHE A 97 -6.57 2.81 -5.26
CA PHE A 97 -6.17 3.34 -6.56
C PHE A 97 -6.60 2.41 -7.70
N VAL A 98 -5.70 1.64 -8.28
CA VAL A 98 -6.04 0.66 -9.32
C VAL A 98 -5.94 -0.78 -8.79
N PRO A 99 -6.60 -1.76 -9.43
CA PRO A 99 -6.54 -3.17 -9.00
C PRO A 99 -5.12 -3.72 -8.88
N GLU A 100 -4.18 -3.19 -9.66
CA GLU A 100 -2.77 -3.56 -9.63
C GLU A 100 -2.01 -2.98 -8.42
N GLN A 101 -2.70 -2.22 -7.56
CA GLN A 101 -2.13 -1.60 -6.35
C GLN A 101 -2.91 -2.01 -5.09
N PRO A 102 -2.85 -3.31 -4.68
CA PRO A 102 -3.54 -3.79 -3.48
C PRO A 102 -3.04 -3.10 -2.21
N ASP A 103 -3.96 -2.67 -1.36
CA ASP A 103 -3.69 -1.96 -0.13
C ASP A 103 -3.10 -2.88 0.95
N LEU A 104 -2.02 -2.44 1.58
CA LEU A 104 -1.42 -3.11 2.72
C LEU A 104 -2.28 -2.95 3.99
N ASN A 105 -2.28 -3.99 4.80
CA ASN A 105 -2.96 -4.02 6.09
C ASN A 105 -2.01 -3.52 7.20
N TRP A 106 -2.01 -2.23 7.48
CA TRP A 106 -1.20 -1.62 8.52
C TRP A 106 -1.63 -1.98 9.95
N ASP A 107 -2.84 -2.51 10.16
CA ASP A 107 -3.25 -3.05 11.46
C ASP A 107 -2.41 -4.29 11.84
N ASN A 108 -1.85 -4.96 10.83
CA ASN A 108 -0.94 -6.08 11.04
C ASN A 108 0.47 -5.59 11.44
N PRO A 109 0.94 -5.83 12.68
CA PRO A 109 2.26 -5.37 13.13
C PRO A 109 3.43 -5.99 12.35
N VAL A 110 3.20 -7.14 11.71
CA VAL A 110 4.23 -7.76 10.85
C VAL A 110 4.45 -6.90 9.60
N VAL A 111 3.38 -6.35 9.01
CA VAL A 111 3.48 -5.43 7.85
C VAL A 111 4.23 -4.17 8.26
N ARG A 112 3.91 -3.56 9.41
CA ARG A 112 4.63 -2.38 9.91
C ARG A 112 6.12 -2.67 10.08
N LYS A 113 6.44 -3.82 10.70
CA LYS A 113 7.85 -4.24 10.86
C LYS A 113 8.58 -4.39 9.53
N GLU A 114 7.97 -5.02 8.53
CA GLU A 114 8.56 -5.17 7.20
C GLU A 114 8.83 -3.80 6.54
N VAL A 115 7.91 -2.85 6.71
CA VAL A 115 8.09 -1.47 6.22
C VAL A 115 9.24 -0.77 6.94
N PHE A 116 9.31 -0.86 8.27
CA PHE A 116 10.38 -0.23 9.06
C PHE A 116 11.74 -0.87 8.80
N ASP A 117 11.80 -2.18 8.62
CA ASP A 117 13.03 -2.88 8.24
C ASP A 117 13.53 -2.40 6.86
N MET A 118 12.64 -2.21 5.91
CA MET A 118 12.96 -1.68 4.59
C MET A 118 13.43 -0.21 4.66
N MET A 119 12.76 0.62 5.44
CA MET A 119 13.19 2.02 5.66
C MET A 119 14.58 2.06 6.30
N THR A 120 14.82 1.24 7.32
CA THR A 120 16.13 1.12 7.98
C THR A 120 17.21 0.73 6.99
N TRP A 121 16.94 -0.25 6.14
CA TRP A 121 17.88 -0.71 5.12
C TRP A 121 18.30 0.42 4.14
N TRP A 122 17.33 1.24 3.69
CA TRP A 122 17.64 2.39 2.85
C TRP A 122 18.42 3.49 3.59
N CYS A 123 18.08 3.74 4.87
CA CYS A 123 18.84 4.67 5.71
C CYS A 123 20.29 4.18 5.93
N GLU A 124 20.49 2.88 6.15
CA GLU A 124 21.83 2.27 6.26
C GLU A 124 22.63 2.36 4.96
N LYS A 125 21.97 2.33 3.80
CA LYS A 125 22.60 2.63 2.52
C LYS A 125 23.06 4.10 2.41
N GLY A 126 22.51 4.98 3.23
CA GLY A 126 22.94 6.37 3.35
C GLY A 126 22.03 7.40 2.70
N ILE A 127 20.77 7.07 2.36
CA ILE A 127 19.80 8.10 1.94
C ILE A 127 19.54 9.07 3.09
N ASP A 128 19.10 10.28 2.78
CA ASP A 128 18.94 11.34 3.77
C ASP A 128 17.51 11.46 4.31
N GLY A 129 16.55 10.78 3.72
CA GLY A 129 15.17 10.76 4.20
C GLY A 129 14.18 10.23 3.17
N PHE A 130 12.90 10.30 3.55
CA PHE A 130 11.78 9.86 2.73
C PHE A 130 10.76 10.99 2.51
N ARG A 131 10.18 11.02 1.33
CA ARG A 131 8.90 11.67 1.06
C ARG A 131 7.82 10.60 1.17
N MET A 132 6.89 10.76 2.10
CA MET A 132 5.88 9.75 2.42
C MET A 132 4.65 9.94 1.53
N ASP A 133 4.50 9.07 0.53
CA ASP A 133 3.37 9.13 -0.39
C ASP A 133 2.08 8.62 0.27
N VAL A 134 0.98 9.34 0.07
CA VAL A 134 -0.38 9.05 0.56
C VAL A 134 -0.42 8.49 2.00
N ILE A 135 0.46 8.97 2.84
CA ILE A 135 0.64 8.45 4.21
C ILE A 135 -0.63 8.56 5.06
N SER A 136 -1.50 9.53 4.75
CA SER A 136 -2.80 9.67 5.40
C SER A 136 -3.79 8.53 5.12
N LEU A 137 -3.44 7.59 4.24
CA LEU A 137 -4.30 6.48 3.84
C LEU A 137 -3.92 5.13 4.46
N ILE A 138 -2.82 5.03 5.20
CA ILE A 138 -2.32 3.76 5.75
C ILE A 138 -3.24 3.17 6.81
N SER A 139 -3.87 4.00 7.65
CA SER A 139 -4.84 3.57 8.65
C SER A 139 -6.24 3.52 8.06
N LYS A 140 -6.84 2.32 8.04
CA LYS A 140 -8.21 2.14 7.56
C LYS A 140 -9.21 2.30 8.70
N PRO A 141 -10.51 2.55 8.42
CA PRO A 141 -11.52 2.61 9.46
C PRO A 141 -11.71 1.25 10.13
N GLU A 142 -12.07 1.23 11.40
CA GLU A 142 -12.37 -0.01 12.14
C GLU A 142 -13.56 -0.77 11.54
N GLU A 143 -14.54 -0.03 11.02
CA GLU A 143 -15.74 -0.60 10.40
C GLU A 143 -15.85 -0.19 8.93
N TYR A 144 -16.07 -1.18 8.09
CA TYR A 144 -16.28 -1.02 6.66
C TYR A 144 -17.78 -0.88 6.38
N LYS A 145 -18.23 0.36 6.14
CA LYS A 145 -19.64 0.69 5.91
C LYS A 145 -19.84 1.39 4.58
N ASP A 146 -21.01 1.20 3.98
CA ASP A 146 -21.40 1.94 2.81
C ASP A 146 -21.47 3.44 3.07
N GLY A 147 -21.04 4.21 2.08
CA GLY A 147 -21.11 5.65 2.10
C GLY A 147 -22.23 6.22 1.22
N PRO A 148 -22.53 7.51 1.36
CA PRO A 148 -23.51 8.17 0.52
C PRO A 148 -22.99 8.25 -0.92
N VAL A 149 -23.86 7.90 -1.87
CA VAL A 149 -23.58 7.97 -3.32
C VAL A 149 -24.25 9.22 -3.87
N LYS A 150 -23.52 10.02 -4.65
CA LYS A 150 -24.08 11.18 -5.33
C LYS A 150 -24.99 10.73 -6.49
N GLU A 151 -25.94 11.59 -6.84
CA GLU A 151 -26.84 11.33 -7.96
C GLU A 151 -26.04 11.09 -9.26
N GLY A 152 -26.32 9.97 -9.92
CA GLY A 152 -25.64 9.56 -11.14
C GLY A 152 -24.34 8.81 -10.96
N GLU A 153 -23.81 8.69 -9.72
CA GLU A 153 -22.65 7.88 -9.42
C GLU A 153 -23.04 6.47 -8.97
N LYS A 154 -22.18 5.47 -9.17
CA LYS A 154 -22.39 4.10 -8.70
C LYS A 154 -21.76 3.86 -7.33
N TYR A 155 -20.66 4.54 -7.04
CA TYR A 155 -19.84 4.32 -5.86
C TYR A 155 -19.71 5.58 -5.01
N SER A 156 -19.50 5.39 -3.70
CA SER A 156 -19.12 6.44 -2.76
C SER A 156 -17.60 6.59 -2.74
N PHE A 157 -17.07 7.80 -2.85
CA PHE A 157 -15.62 8.03 -2.89
C PHE A 157 -14.93 7.53 -1.61
N CYS A 158 -14.01 6.55 -1.74
CA CYS A 158 -13.39 5.87 -0.61
C CYS A 158 -12.57 6.81 0.29
N GLY A 159 -11.95 7.85 -0.26
CA GLY A 159 -11.15 8.79 0.50
C GLY A 159 -11.90 9.50 1.63
N ALA A 160 -13.23 9.57 1.54
CA ALA A 160 -14.06 10.10 2.63
C ALA A 160 -14.08 9.21 3.88
N PHE A 161 -13.69 7.93 3.75
CA PHE A 161 -13.72 6.93 4.83
C PHE A 161 -12.33 6.46 5.25
N THR A 162 -11.36 6.54 4.36
CA THR A 162 -10.05 5.92 4.52
C THR A 162 -8.93 6.91 4.81
N ALA A 163 -9.16 8.22 4.63
CA ALA A 163 -8.16 9.23 4.95
C ALA A 163 -8.16 9.55 6.45
N ASN A 164 -6.96 9.70 7.01
CA ASN A 164 -6.74 10.03 8.42
C ASN A 164 -7.47 9.06 9.37
N GLY A 165 -7.24 7.77 9.17
CA GLY A 165 -7.85 6.71 9.97
C GLY A 165 -7.42 6.74 11.44
N PRO A 166 -8.09 5.97 12.32
CA PRO A 166 -7.97 6.12 13.77
C PRO A 166 -6.56 5.85 14.32
N HIS A 167 -5.77 5.02 13.65
CA HIS A 167 -4.42 4.61 14.10
C HIS A 167 -3.29 5.29 13.33
N GLU A 168 -3.56 6.22 12.42
CA GLU A 168 -2.53 6.87 11.59
C GLU A 168 -1.42 7.50 12.45
N HIS A 169 -1.81 8.28 13.47
CA HIS A 169 -0.84 8.92 14.35
C HIS A 169 0.00 7.91 15.14
N GLU A 170 -0.60 6.81 15.59
CA GLU A 170 0.08 5.73 16.29
C GLU A 170 1.16 5.11 15.39
N TYR A 171 0.81 4.74 14.16
CA TYR A 171 1.74 4.14 13.20
C TYR A 171 2.89 5.08 12.81
N LEU A 172 2.64 6.39 12.79
CA LEU A 172 3.67 7.39 12.52
C LEU A 172 4.60 7.66 13.72
N GLN A 173 4.21 7.28 14.93
CA GLN A 173 5.02 7.44 16.14
C GLN A 173 5.81 6.16 16.48
N GLU A 174 5.42 5.00 15.98
CA GLU A 174 6.12 3.73 16.16
C GLU A 174 7.49 3.73 15.47
#